data_12ef5fffc1ab92f4a85f4003ba4bf369
#
_entry.id   12ef5fffc1ab92f4a85f4003ba4bf369
#
_cell.length_a   1.000
_cell.length_b   1.000
_cell.length_c   1.000
_cell.angle_alpha   90.00
_cell.angle_beta   90.00
_cell.angle_gamma   90.00
#
_symmetry.space_group_name_H-M   'P 1'
#
loop_
_entity.id
_entity.type
_entity.pdbx_description
1 polymer ?
#
loop_
_entity_poly.entity_id
_entity_poly.type
_entity_poly.pdbx_seq_one_letter_code
_entity_poly.pdbx_strand_id
1 'polypeptide(L)'
;MACPYFFPVVPRTEGSNPQHAMLPLGATWTGFCRALSDRAWQPDEAILRSLCNLGYARGTCSRFPSGDGPDAVRFTISRDDGASLRIYYVVERDHHPFSHGPLEYSLANAAFADPPQGEIICRQAQAYVESYLRRKMEALGR
;
A
#
# COMPACT_ATOMS: atom_id res chain seq x y z
N MET A 1 -1.50 -2.38 8.15
CA MET A 1 -2.19 -2.72 6.91
C MET A 1 -2.80 -1.45 6.31
N ALA A 2 -2.88 -1.35 4.99
CA ALA A 2 -3.41 -0.16 4.35
C ALA A 2 -4.92 -0.26 4.12
N CYS A 3 -5.60 0.90 4.04
CA CYS A 3 -7.02 0.93 3.67
C CYS A 3 -7.19 0.50 2.21
N PRO A 4 -8.09 -0.45 1.90
CA PRO A 4 -8.24 -0.97 0.53
C PRO A 4 -8.82 0.04 -0.46
N TYR A 5 -9.30 1.18 0.00
CA TYR A 5 -9.84 2.24 -0.87
C TYR A 5 -8.90 3.43 -1.02
N PHE A 6 -7.71 3.36 -0.42
CA PHE A 6 -6.72 4.44 -0.50
C PHE A 6 -5.83 4.25 -1.73
N PHE A 7 -5.83 5.25 -2.61
CA PHE A 7 -4.99 5.29 -3.80
C PHE A 7 -3.78 6.20 -3.51
N PRO A 8 -2.58 5.63 -3.22
CA PRO A 8 -1.41 6.44 -2.89
C PRO A 8 -0.83 7.09 -4.15
N VAL A 9 -0.40 8.35 -4.02
CA VAL A 9 0.14 9.12 -5.15
C VAL A 9 1.58 9.54 -4.90
N VAL A 10 1.85 10.22 -3.78
CA VAL A 10 3.17 10.78 -3.49
C VAL A 10 3.62 10.35 -2.10
N PRO A 11 4.84 9.80 -1.96
CA PRO A 11 5.35 9.48 -0.64
C PRO A 11 5.77 10.76 0.09
N ARG A 12 5.59 10.77 1.40
CA ARG A 12 6.15 11.82 2.22
C ARG A 12 7.62 11.58 2.45
N THR A 13 8.42 12.60 2.21
CA THR A 13 9.88 12.51 2.30
C THR A 13 10.42 13.12 3.59
N GLU A 14 9.58 13.35 4.57
CA GLU A 14 9.98 13.93 5.86
C GLU A 14 10.83 12.94 6.65
N GLY A 15 12.13 13.07 6.49
CA GLY A 15 13.10 12.34 7.29
C GLY A 15 13.15 10.84 7.02
N SER A 16 14.33 10.26 7.16
CA SER A 16 14.50 8.81 7.16
C SER A 16 14.22 8.30 8.58
N ASN A 17 12.95 8.10 8.89
CA ASN A 17 12.56 7.52 10.17
C ASN A 17 12.52 5.99 10.00
N PRO A 18 13.30 5.21 10.79
CA PRO A 18 13.26 3.75 10.71
C PRO A 18 11.85 3.17 10.89
N GLN A 19 10.97 3.88 11.58
CA GLN A 19 9.59 3.44 11.75
C GLN A 19 8.81 3.38 10.45
N HIS A 20 9.23 4.12 9.42
CA HIS A 20 8.56 4.09 8.11
C HIS A 20 8.60 2.70 7.48
N ALA A 21 9.64 1.91 7.77
CA ALA A 21 9.75 0.55 7.26
C ALA A 21 8.67 -0.37 7.81
N MET A 22 8.08 -0.03 8.97
CA MET A 22 7.00 -0.79 9.60
C MET A 22 5.62 -0.41 9.09
N LEU A 23 5.52 0.66 8.31
CA LEU A 23 4.23 1.10 7.77
C LEU A 23 3.79 0.18 6.62
N PRO A 24 2.48 -0.05 6.47
CA PRO A 24 1.96 -0.99 5.47
C PRO A 24 2.40 -0.74 4.03
N LEU A 25 2.55 0.54 3.64
CA LEU A 25 3.03 0.89 2.31
C LEU A 25 4.51 1.31 2.32
N GLY A 26 5.22 1.02 3.41
CA GLY A 26 6.64 1.28 3.54
C GLY A 26 7.00 2.73 3.82
N ALA A 27 6.04 3.62 3.82
CA ALA A 27 6.16 5.04 4.11
C ALA A 27 4.76 5.60 4.31
N THR A 28 4.66 6.85 4.78
CA THR A 28 3.39 7.57 4.76
C THR A 28 3.19 8.18 3.38
N TRP A 29 2.08 7.85 2.73
CA TRP A 29 1.77 8.34 1.40
C TRP A 29 0.61 9.34 1.45
N THR A 30 0.66 10.35 0.59
CA THR A 30 -0.51 11.16 0.27
C THR A 30 -1.22 10.57 -0.93
N GLY A 31 -2.50 10.82 -1.07
CA GLY A 31 -3.27 10.27 -2.17
C GLY A 31 -4.75 10.55 -2.01
N PHE A 32 -5.56 9.70 -2.60
CA PHE A 32 -7.00 9.90 -2.67
C PHE A 32 -7.75 8.71 -2.14
N CYS A 33 -8.89 8.97 -1.50
CA CYS A 33 -9.84 7.94 -1.13
C CYS A 33 -10.77 7.67 -2.34
N ARG A 34 -10.87 6.40 -2.72
CA ARG A 34 -11.74 5.97 -3.81
C ARG A 34 -12.85 5.07 -3.30
N ALA A 35 -13.31 5.31 -2.08
CA ALA A 35 -14.42 4.56 -1.49
C ALA A 35 -15.72 4.78 -2.26
N LEU A 36 -15.90 5.96 -2.83
CA LEU A 36 -17.03 6.26 -3.71
C LEU A 36 -16.54 6.17 -5.16
N SER A 37 -17.20 5.36 -5.97
CA SER A 37 -16.74 5.04 -7.32
C SER A 37 -16.77 6.23 -8.29
N ASP A 38 -17.56 7.26 -8.00
CA ASP A 38 -17.72 8.42 -8.86
C ASP A 38 -16.88 9.63 -8.41
N ARG A 39 -16.17 9.54 -7.28
CA ARG A 39 -15.39 10.65 -6.73
C ARG A 39 -14.11 10.19 -6.08
N ALA A 40 -13.04 10.91 -6.38
CA ALA A 40 -11.82 10.87 -5.58
C ALA A 40 -11.92 11.93 -4.50
N TRP A 41 -11.67 11.55 -3.24
CA TRP A 41 -11.69 12.47 -2.11
C TRP A 41 -10.31 12.53 -1.49
N GLN A 42 -9.84 13.75 -1.21
CA GLN A 42 -8.54 13.92 -0.58
C GLN A 42 -8.73 13.99 0.94
N PRO A 43 -8.27 12.96 1.67
CA PRO A 43 -8.36 12.96 3.13
C PRO A 43 -7.46 14.04 3.74
N ASP A 44 -7.84 14.53 4.92
CA ASP A 44 -6.96 15.42 5.64
C ASP A 44 -5.78 14.66 6.26
N GLU A 45 -4.84 15.41 6.82
CA GLU A 45 -3.59 14.88 7.37
C GLU A 45 -3.82 13.81 8.43
N ALA A 46 -4.74 14.05 9.35
CA ALA A 46 -5.00 13.12 10.44
C ALA A 46 -5.58 11.80 9.91
N ILE A 47 -6.50 11.88 8.96
CA ILE A 47 -7.12 10.69 8.36
C ILE A 47 -6.09 9.93 7.53
N LEU A 48 -5.26 10.63 6.76
CA LEU A 48 -4.20 10.00 5.99
C LEU A 48 -3.28 9.17 6.88
N ARG A 49 -2.83 9.73 7.99
CA ARG A 49 -1.89 9.06 8.88
C ARG A 49 -2.51 7.92 9.68
N SER A 50 -3.69 8.13 10.24
CA SER A 50 -4.26 7.20 11.18
C SER A 50 -5.12 6.11 10.56
N LEU A 51 -5.67 6.35 9.36
CA LEU A 51 -6.61 5.43 8.73
C LEU A 51 -6.16 4.96 7.35
N CYS A 52 -5.88 5.88 6.43
CA CYS A 52 -5.57 5.50 5.05
C CYS A 52 -4.30 4.66 4.94
N ASN A 53 -3.25 5.06 5.64
CA ASN A 53 -1.96 4.38 5.62
C ASN A 53 -1.87 3.22 6.60
N LEU A 54 -2.75 3.14 7.58
CA LEU A 54 -2.72 2.11 8.61
C LEU A 54 -3.83 1.07 8.52
N GLY A 55 -4.90 1.38 7.77
CA GLY A 55 -5.99 0.43 7.55
C GLY A 55 -6.94 0.29 8.74
N TYR A 56 -7.88 -0.66 8.61
CA TYR A 56 -8.92 -0.92 9.60
C TYR A 56 -9.77 0.31 9.89
N ALA A 57 -10.14 1.03 8.84
CA ALA A 57 -10.94 2.25 8.94
C ALA A 57 -12.43 1.98 9.14
N ARG A 58 -12.87 0.71 8.99
CA ARG A 58 -14.29 0.35 9.15
C ARG A 58 -14.75 0.69 10.57
N GLY A 59 -15.85 1.42 10.66
CA GLY A 59 -16.39 1.86 11.94
C GLY A 59 -15.76 3.13 12.49
N THR A 60 -14.63 3.57 11.94
CA THR A 60 -13.91 4.75 12.38
C THR A 60 -13.95 5.86 11.32
N CYS A 61 -13.68 5.50 10.06
CA CYS A 61 -13.75 6.45 8.95
C CYS A 61 -15.19 6.54 8.44
N SER A 62 -15.76 7.75 8.43
CA SER A 62 -17.13 7.98 7.99
C SER A 62 -17.34 7.69 6.51
N ARG A 63 -16.28 7.64 5.72
CA ARG A 63 -16.36 7.36 4.28
C ARG A 63 -16.13 5.90 3.95
N PHE A 64 -15.83 5.07 4.92
CA PHE A 64 -15.61 3.64 4.66
C PHE A 64 -16.94 3.00 4.26
N PRO A 65 -16.98 2.27 3.11
CA PRO A 65 -18.24 1.70 2.64
C PRO A 65 -18.84 0.69 3.63
N SER A 66 -20.14 0.71 3.76
CA SER A 66 -20.86 -0.33 4.49
C SER A 66 -20.98 -1.57 3.61
N GLY A 67 -21.09 -2.74 4.24
CA GLY A 67 -21.26 -4.00 3.52
C GLY A 67 -20.04 -4.90 3.60
N ASP A 68 -20.07 -5.98 2.84
CA ASP A 68 -19.05 -7.04 2.88
C ASP A 68 -17.91 -6.76 1.91
N GLY A 69 -17.14 -5.74 2.19
CA GLY A 69 -15.97 -5.41 1.37
C GLY A 69 -14.67 -5.77 2.06
N PRO A 70 -13.54 -5.56 1.39
CA PRO A 70 -12.24 -5.70 2.02
C PRO A 70 -12.04 -4.64 3.11
N ASP A 71 -11.31 -5.00 4.17
CA ASP A 71 -11.08 -4.11 5.30
C ASP A 71 -9.66 -3.56 5.34
N ALA A 72 -8.67 -4.34 4.88
CA ALA A 72 -7.27 -3.94 4.95
C ALA A 72 -6.44 -4.72 3.96
N VAL A 73 -5.30 -4.14 3.56
CA VAL A 73 -4.35 -4.75 2.62
C VAL A 73 -2.96 -4.65 3.22
N ARG A 74 -2.17 -5.72 3.10
CA ARG A 74 -0.76 -5.70 3.49
C ARG A 74 0.11 -6.35 2.44
N PHE A 75 1.39 -5.96 2.44
CA PHE A 75 2.40 -6.45 1.51
C PHE A 75 3.64 -6.88 2.26
N THR A 76 4.35 -7.85 1.72
CA THR A 76 5.62 -8.33 2.27
C THR A 76 6.55 -8.69 1.12
N ILE A 77 7.83 -8.28 1.22
CA ILE A 77 8.86 -8.75 0.30
C ILE A 77 9.25 -10.16 0.73
N SER A 78 9.02 -11.14 -0.12
CA SER A 78 9.39 -12.52 0.16
C SER A 78 10.71 -12.92 -0.50
N ARG A 79 11.14 -12.21 -1.55
CA ARG A 79 12.42 -12.47 -2.21
C ARG A 79 12.91 -11.22 -2.92
N ASP A 80 14.21 -10.96 -2.82
CA ASP A 80 14.90 -9.90 -3.54
C ASP A 80 16.20 -10.49 -4.09
N ASP A 81 16.25 -10.74 -5.39
CA ASP A 81 17.43 -11.32 -6.03
C ASP A 81 18.26 -10.27 -6.81
N GLY A 82 17.94 -8.99 -6.66
CA GLY A 82 18.64 -7.90 -7.34
C GLY A 82 18.14 -7.60 -8.73
N ALA A 83 17.44 -8.52 -9.37
CA ALA A 83 16.84 -8.34 -10.71
C ALA A 83 15.33 -8.29 -10.64
N SER A 84 14.74 -8.98 -9.66
CA SER A 84 13.30 -9.01 -9.45
C SER A 84 12.98 -9.06 -7.97
N LEU A 85 11.77 -8.66 -7.63
CA LEU A 85 11.23 -8.76 -6.29
C LEU A 85 10.02 -9.67 -6.30
N ARG A 86 9.92 -10.54 -5.31
CA ARG A 86 8.70 -11.27 -5.07
C ARG A 86 8.01 -10.66 -3.87
N ILE A 87 6.78 -10.21 -4.08
CA ILE A 87 5.96 -9.56 -3.07
C ILE A 87 4.75 -10.44 -2.83
N TYR A 88 4.41 -10.64 -1.57
CA TYR A 88 3.19 -11.35 -1.22
C TYR A 88 2.19 -10.35 -0.68
N TYR A 89 0.97 -10.35 -1.21
CA TYR A 89 -0.08 -9.47 -0.74
C TYR A 89 -1.18 -10.27 -0.06
N VAL A 90 -1.82 -9.64 0.92
CA VAL A 90 -2.99 -10.19 1.60
C VAL A 90 -4.04 -9.09 1.73
N VAL A 91 -5.25 -9.40 1.27
CA VAL A 91 -6.43 -8.57 1.51
C VAL A 91 -7.22 -9.24 2.61
N GLU A 92 -7.53 -8.51 3.67
CA GLU A 92 -8.29 -9.04 4.78
C GLU A 92 -9.72 -8.53 4.76
N ARG A 93 -10.61 -9.41 5.21
CA ARG A 93 -12.00 -9.08 5.48
C ARG A 93 -12.34 -9.67 6.85
N ASP A 94 -12.82 -8.83 7.75
CA ASP A 94 -13.18 -9.22 9.11
C ASP A 94 -12.02 -9.93 9.82
N HIS A 95 -10.80 -9.36 9.67
CA HIS A 95 -9.54 -9.86 10.25
C HIS A 95 -9.12 -11.25 9.75
N HIS A 96 -9.72 -11.74 8.66
CA HIS A 96 -9.34 -13.00 8.05
C HIS A 96 -8.83 -12.78 6.63
N PRO A 97 -7.83 -13.55 6.16
CA PRO A 97 -7.40 -13.48 4.77
C PRO A 97 -8.56 -13.78 3.83
N PHE A 98 -8.79 -12.88 2.89
CA PHE A 98 -9.88 -12.99 1.92
C PHE A 98 -9.34 -13.24 0.51
N SER A 99 -8.25 -12.54 0.15
CA SER A 99 -7.58 -12.70 -1.13
C SER A 99 -6.10 -12.55 -0.89
N HIS A 100 -5.28 -13.34 -1.56
CA HIS A 100 -3.83 -13.27 -1.40
C HIS A 100 -3.14 -13.86 -2.61
N GLY A 101 -1.86 -13.56 -2.74
CA GLY A 101 -1.06 -14.17 -3.78
C GLY A 101 0.32 -13.55 -3.90
N PRO A 102 1.20 -14.21 -4.67
CA PRO A 102 2.49 -13.64 -5.00
C PRO A 102 2.38 -12.69 -6.19
N LEU A 103 3.24 -11.68 -6.18
CA LEU A 103 3.42 -10.75 -7.29
C LEU A 103 4.90 -10.70 -7.64
N GLU A 104 5.22 -10.72 -8.92
CA GLU A 104 6.60 -10.61 -9.39
C GLU A 104 6.82 -9.23 -10.01
N TYR A 105 7.82 -8.52 -9.52
CA TYR A 105 8.17 -7.18 -9.97
C TYR A 105 9.53 -7.20 -10.65
N SER A 106 9.60 -6.73 -11.89
CA SER A 106 10.84 -6.63 -12.64
C SER A 106 11.49 -5.28 -12.40
N LEU A 107 12.73 -5.26 -11.91
CA LEU A 107 13.47 -4.02 -11.71
C LEU A 107 13.83 -3.37 -13.05
N ALA A 108 14.16 -4.19 -14.06
CA ALA A 108 14.52 -3.67 -15.38
C ALA A 108 13.32 -2.98 -16.06
N ASN A 109 12.13 -3.52 -15.91
CA ASN A 109 10.93 -2.98 -16.53
C ASN A 109 10.18 -2.00 -15.64
N ALA A 110 10.52 -1.94 -14.36
CA ALA A 110 9.82 -1.17 -13.34
C ALA A 110 8.31 -1.48 -13.34
N ALA A 111 7.96 -2.75 -13.46
CA ALA A 111 6.58 -3.18 -13.61
C ALA A 111 6.38 -4.60 -13.10
N PHE A 112 5.15 -4.91 -12.72
CA PHE A 112 4.74 -6.26 -12.38
C PHE A 112 4.54 -7.09 -13.64
N ALA A 113 5.02 -8.34 -13.61
CA ALA A 113 4.84 -9.28 -14.73
C ALA A 113 3.37 -9.65 -14.90
N ASP A 114 2.66 -9.80 -13.78
CA ASP A 114 1.25 -10.16 -13.76
C ASP A 114 0.58 -9.30 -12.69
N PRO A 115 0.15 -8.06 -13.05
CA PRO A 115 -0.38 -7.12 -12.06
C PRO A 115 -1.61 -7.67 -11.35
N PRO A 116 -1.80 -7.34 -10.08
CA PRO A 116 -3.00 -7.76 -9.38
C PRO A 116 -4.23 -7.10 -10.01
N GLN A 117 -5.37 -7.78 -9.92
CA GLN A 117 -6.62 -7.21 -10.37
C GLN A 117 -7.03 -6.09 -9.40
N GLY A 118 -7.53 -5.00 -9.96
CA GLY A 118 -7.92 -3.85 -9.18
C GLY A 118 -6.88 -2.75 -9.21
N GLU A 119 -7.31 -1.60 -9.65
CA GLU A 119 -6.44 -0.43 -9.83
C GLU A 119 -5.82 0.03 -8.52
N ILE A 120 -6.59 -0.01 -7.43
CA ILE A 120 -6.13 0.46 -6.13
C ILE A 120 -5.06 -0.47 -5.56
N ILE A 121 -5.30 -1.78 -5.59
CA ILE A 121 -4.33 -2.76 -5.09
C ILE A 121 -3.04 -2.69 -5.90
N CYS A 122 -3.16 -2.57 -7.21
CA CYS A 122 -2.00 -2.44 -8.08
C CYS A 122 -1.18 -1.19 -7.72
N ARG A 123 -1.83 -0.06 -7.50
CA ARG A 123 -1.12 1.17 -7.11
C ARG A 123 -0.48 1.05 -5.72
N GLN A 124 -1.17 0.41 -4.78
CA GLN A 124 -0.62 0.19 -3.45
C GLN A 124 0.61 -0.72 -3.49
N ALA A 125 0.56 -1.79 -4.29
CA ALA A 125 1.71 -2.68 -4.47
C ALA A 125 2.89 -1.92 -5.07
N GLN A 126 2.65 -1.07 -6.06
CA GLN A 126 3.67 -0.23 -6.68
C GLN A 126 4.27 0.73 -5.66
N ALA A 127 3.43 1.37 -4.83
CA ALA A 127 3.89 2.28 -3.79
C ALA A 127 4.78 1.56 -2.76
N TYR A 128 4.38 0.34 -2.38
CA TYR A 128 5.17 -0.46 -1.45
C TYR A 128 6.55 -0.78 -2.03
N VAL A 129 6.62 -1.18 -3.30
CA VAL A 129 7.88 -1.46 -3.99
C VAL A 129 8.75 -0.20 -4.07
N GLU A 130 8.16 0.93 -4.45
CA GLU A 130 8.88 2.19 -4.53
C GLU A 130 9.49 2.59 -3.18
N SER A 131 8.72 2.42 -2.11
CA SER A 131 9.20 2.69 -0.75
C SER A 131 10.35 1.77 -0.36
N TYR A 132 10.21 0.48 -0.66
CA TYR A 132 11.25 -0.51 -0.37
C TYR A 132 12.54 -0.18 -1.12
N LEU A 133 12.46 0.09 -2.41
CA LEU A 133 13.63 0.38 -3.24
C LEU A 133 14.32 1.67 -2.80
N ARG A 134 13.55 2.69 -2.43
CA ARG A 134 14.12 3.94 -1.94
C ARG A 134 14.94 3.72 -0.67
N ARG A 135 14.40 2.97 0.30
CA ARG A 135 15.13 2.66 1.53
C ARG A 135 16.39 1.84 1.25
N LYS A 136 16.30 0.90 0.31
CA LYS A 136 17.45 0.08 -0.09
C LYS A 136 18.56 0.95 -0.69
N MET A 137 18.21 1.90 -1.55
CA MET A 137 19.17 2.82 -2.16
C MET A 137 19.79 3.74 -1.12
N GLU A 138 19.01 4.26 -0.17
CA GLU A 138 19.52 5.08 0.91
C GLU A 138 20.51 4.30 1.78
N ALA A 139 20.21 3.05 2.08
CA ALA A 139 21.11 2.20 2.86
C ALA A 139 22.43 1.93 2.14
N LEU A 140 22.40 1.74 0.82
CA LEU A 140 23.59 1.51 0.02
C LEU A 140 24.43 2.76 -0.18
N GLY A 141 23.80 3.94 -0.11
CA GLY A 141 24.49 5.21 -0.29
C GLY A 141 25.16 5.76 0.97
N ARG A 142 25.10 5.04 2.08
CA ARG A 142 25.72 5.46 3.35
C ARG A 142 27.12 4.93 3.54
#